data_aefc368a69894fb0955982231d367602
#
_entry.id   aefc368a69894fb0955982231d367602
#
_cell.length_a   1.000
_cell.length_b   1.000
_cell.length_c   1.000
_cell.angle_alpha   90.00
_cell.angle_beta   90.00
_cell.angle_gamma   90.00
#
_symmetry.space_group_name_H-M   'P 1'
#
loop_
_entity.id
_entity.type
_entity.pdbx_description
1 polymer ?
#
loop_
_entity_poly.entity_id
_entity_poly.type
_entity_poly.pdbx_seq_one_letter_code
_entity_poly.pdbx_strand_id
1 'polypeptide(L)'
;MKQVLYNVRFNLRDKNSIKATNIYCCIYINGKQHRFATGVKILPKQWDNKRQIAIISNIQSKVDNYNNNIVNQKLNDMRESFSNYLEYICGLNDTDITYYSLKTFMYKMPNITPKELIEKAYNYSYEGKNTYNSYKSRLNAFIKYLDTQKINSLDVFKQSGLNAYKKYLLDTGTSKGTTNQHCQLIARLINDVIIVEEPFLQYGITNSVRYVKEKDVRPNKGRFPLTVDEVNLIENLVIDDNERFSLVDVAPKSKNGTVNNKYRSYRSGKMLKQYRDIFVLQCRCGQRVGDLRQFLTGQYEIMKEDNITYFKISTQKSQKKIDSFILKDSYVDSFLEKYKAGFDVDIDKLGSDNSYYNLAIRKICKLVKIDRIINYRNSQDIECNDIAYEIITNHDGRHTFITNKILEGVNPDKLCYLTGHTDDTMIREIYTHLTAQNKIKILNEELGLTTEKKEKKENEIDIIFAYNKLKELEKLRNKDIMILDLPALKDIVSIIKDTTKLDIIKDIDEQFTSKVKEIAPILWYTTVHENPLTFQKVTN
;
A
#
# COMPACT_ATOMS: atom_id res chain seq x y z
N MET A 1 9.85 36.21 38.81
CA MET A 1 9.48 36.42 37.39
C MET A 1 10.68 36.96 36.64
N LYS A 2 11.11 36.32 35.54
CA LYS A 2 12.14 36.90 34.65
C LYS A 2 11.49 38.03 33.88
N GLN A 3 11.95 39.28 34.11
CA GLN A 3 11.50 40.44 33.38
C GLN A 3 11.91 40.28 31.91
N VAL A 4 10.94 40.20 30.98
CA VAL A 4 11.23 40.11 29.56
C VAL A 4 11.67 41.52 29.10
N LEU A 5 12.93 41.62 28.68
CA LEU A 5 13.47 42.86 28.16
C LEU A 5 13.12 42.96 26.67
N TYR A 6 12.38 44.00 26.29
CA TYR A 6 12.08 44.28 24.88
C TYR A 6 12.40 45.72 24.51
N ASN A 7 12.65 45.91 23.19
CA ASN A 7 12.86 47.26 22.65
C ASN A 7 12.37 47.29 21.19
N VAL A 8 11.61 48.30 20.84
CA VAL A 8 11.08 48.53 19.48
C VAL A 8 11.85 49.70 18.84
N ARG A 9 12.57 49.40 17.78
CA ARG A 9 13.37 50.38 17.03
C ARG A 9 13.00 50.43 15.56
N PHE A 10 13.27 51.58 14.91
CA PHE A 10 13.09 51.72 13.46
C PHE A 10 14.42 51.98 12.77
N ASN A 11 14.69 51.25 11.71
CA ASN A 11 15.92 51.37 10.94
C ASN A 11 15.62 51.42 9.44
N LEU A 12 16.41 52.22 8.69
CA LEU A 12 16.36 52.19 7.24
C LEU A 12 16.91 50.85 6.69
N ARG A 13 16.29 50.36 5.61
CA ARG A 13 16.79 49.21 4.88
C ARG A 13 18.19 49.48 4.31
N ASP A 14 18.34 50.64 3.71
CA ASP A 14 19.60 51.08 3.13
C ASP A 14 19.84 52.56 3.48
N LYS A 15 20.85 52.83 4.30
CA LYS A 15 21.18 54.16 4.79
C LYS A 15 21.88 55.04 3.73
N ASN A 16 22.48 54.40 2.71
CA ASN A 16 23.25 55.06 1.71
C ASN A 16 22.49 55.22 0.38
N SER A 17 21.23 54.81 0.34
CA SER A 17 20.40 54.95 -0.86
C SER A 17 20.15 56.40 -1.23
N ILE A 18 20.27 56.73 -2.51
CA ILE A 18 19.87 58.02 -3.06
C ILE A 18 18.36 58.12 -3.36
N LYS A 19 17.67 56.94 -3.31
CA LYS A 19 16.20 56.80 -3.48
C LYS A 19 15.52 56.54 -2.16
N ALA A 20 14.23 56.77 -2.11
CA ALA A 20 13.43 56.42 -0.92
C ALA A 20 13.57 54.93 -0.61
N THR A 21 13.95 54.62 0.61
CA THR A 21 14.18 53.27 1.11
C THR A 21 13.13 52.89 2.19
N ASN A 22 12.87 51.59 2.34
CA ASN A 22 11.92 51.11 3.34
C ASN A 22 12.45 51.31 4.77
N ILE A 23 11.55 51.69 5.68
CA ILE A 23 11.78 51.66 7.14
C ILE A 23 11.40 50.28 7.65
N TYR A 24 12.27 49.65 8.44
CA TYR A 24 11.98 48.39 9.17
C TYR A 24 11.68 48.68 10.64
N CYS A 25 10.66 48.02 11.15
CA CYS A 25 10.44 47.87 12.59
C CYS A 25 11.30 46.70 13.09
N CYS A 26 12.19 46.96 14.01
CA CYS A 26 13.10 46.00 14.62
C CYS A 26 12.71 45.84 16.12
N ILE A 27 12.22 44.67 16.46
CA ILE A 27 11.83 44.32 17.82
C ILE A 27 12.91 43.40 18.40
N TYR A 28 13.45 43.81 19.55
CA TYR A 28 14.46 43.05 20.28
C TYR A 28 13.78 42.43 21.49
N ILE A 29 13.84 41.12 21.64
CA ILE A 29 13.27 40.38 22.78
C ILE A 29 14.31 39.37 23.25
N ASN A 30 14.69 39.44 24.51
CA ASN A 30 15.68 38.53 25.10
C ASN A 30 16.96 38.37 24.25
N GLY A 31 17.46 39.49 23.69
CA GLY A 31 18.66 39.52 22.86
C GLY A 31 18.49 39.07 21.39
N LYS A 32 17.29 38.62 21.01
CA LYS A 32 16.98 38.26 19.61
C LYS A 32 16.32 39.40 18.87
N GLN A 33 16.74 39.69 17.66
CA GLN A 33 16.15 40.71 16.80
C GLN A 33 15.13 40.10 15.84
N HIS A 34 13.93 40.67 15.82
CA HIS A 34 12.88 40.39 14.84
C HIS A 34 12.68 41.64 13.97
N ARG A 35 12.66 41.48 12.64
CA ARG A 35 12.59 42.62 11.71
C ARG A 35 11.37 42.50 10.81
N PHE A 36 10.58 43.59 10.72
CA PHE A 36 9.35 43.67 9.94
C PHE A 36 9.37 44.89 9.04
N ALA A 37 8.88 44.76 7.80
CA ALA A 37 8.69 45.90 6.91
C ALA A 37 7.49 46.74 7.40
N THR A 38 7.67 48.05 7.58
CA THR A 38 6.60 48.94 8.00
C THR A 38 5.65 49.37 6.87
N GLY A 39 6.02 49.06 5.62
CA GLY A 39 5.31 49.59 4.45
C GLY A 39 5.60 51.09 4.16
N VAL A 40 6.39 51.73 5.02
CA VAL A 40 6.76 53.15 4.87
C VAL A 40 8.12 53.32 4.21
N LYS A 41 8.22 54.25 3.29
CA LYS A 41 9.48 54.59 2.61
C LYS A 41 9.83 56.05 2.88
N ILE A 42 11.15 56.33 3.02
CA ILE A 42 11.65 57.70 3.22
C ILE A 42 13.01 57.84 2.53
N LEU A 43 13.37 59.06 2.11
CA LEU A 43 14.73 59.36 1.64
C LEU A 43 15.67 59.35 2.85
N PRO A 44 16.86 58.69 2.77
CA PRO A 44 17.83 58.65 3.86
C PRO A 44 18.22 59.99 4.43
N LYS A 45 18.32 61.03 3.58
CA LYS A 45 18.60 62.39 4.01
C LYS A 45 17.51 63.07 4.86
N GLN A 46 16.29 62.50 4.84
CA GLN A 46 15.16 62.96 5.63
C GLN A 46 14.94 62.14 6.90
N TRP A 47 15.91 61.27 7.26
CA TRP A 47 15.81 60.33 8.40
C TRP A 47 16.84 60.64 9.49
N ASP A 48 16.37 60.81 10.72
CA ASP A 48 17.27 60.89 11.88
C ASP A 48 17.46 59.52 12.50
N ASN A 49 18.64 58.93 12.30
CA ASN A 49 18.97 57.60 12.82
C ASN A 49 19.05 57.53 14.35
N LYS A 50 19.40 58.65 15.03
CA LYS A 50 19.50 58.66 16.50
C LYS A 50 18.13 58.70 17.13
N ARG A 51 17.28 59.59 16.62
CA ARG A 51 15.90 59.74 17.12
C ARG A 51 14.92 58.75 16.54
N GLN A 52 15.30 58.10 15.41
CA GLN A 52 14.45 57.14 14.67
C GLN A 52 13.12 57.74 14.22
N ILE A 53 13.21 58.93 13.68
CA ILE A 53 12.09 59.73 13.16
C ILE A 53 12.44 60.37 11.83
N ALA A 54 11.41 60.72 11.06
CA ALA A 54 11.56 61.58 9.88
C ALA A 54 11.80 63.04 10.33
N ILE A 55 12.77 63.68 9.70
CA ILE A 55 13.18 65.06 10.07
C ILE A 55 12.08 66.04 9.66
N ILE A 56 11.71 66.90 10.55
CA ILE A 56 10.83 68.06 10.33
C ILE A 56 11.65 69.30 10.64
N SER A 57 11.84 70.19 9.65
CA SER A 57 12.61 71.41 9.86
C SER A 57 12.13 72.55 8.94
N ASN A 58 12.43 73.77 9.34
CA ASN A 58 12.09 74.97 8.56
C ASN A 58 12.86 75.08 7.21
N ILE A 59 13.89 74.25 7.01
CA ILE A 59 14.70 74.19 5.80
C ILE A 59 14.07 73.31 4.73
N GLN A 60 13.19 72.40 5.10
CA GLN A 60 12.49 71.51 4.18
C GLN A 60 11.21 72.15 3.61
N SER A 61 10.76 71.64 2.45
CA SER A 61 9.51 72.08 1.87
C SER A 61 8.31 71.78 2.80
N LYS A 62 7.24 72.57 2.70
CA LYS A 62 5.99 72.30 3.47
C LYS A 62 5.43 70.92 3.14
N VAL A 63 5.58 70.45 1.90
CA VAL A 63 5.12 69.13 1.44
C VAL A 63 5.96 68.01 2.07
N ASP A 64 7.29 68.15 2.12
CA ASP A 64 8.17 67.17 2.76
C ASP A 64 7.88 67.09 4.27
N ASN A 65 7.73 68.25 4.95
CA ASN A 65 7.39 68.28 6.36
C ASN A 65 6.03 67.62 6.65
N TYR A 66 5.04 67.81 5.77
CA TYR A 66 3.74 67.18 5.91
C TYR A 66 3.87 65.65 5.73
N ASN A 67 4.57 65.17 4.69
CA ASN A 67 4.80 63.76 4.46
C ASN A 67 5.61 63.14 5.61
N ASN A 68 6.64 63.79 6.09
CA ASN A 68 7.45 63.32 7.23
C ASN A 68 6.65 63.25 8.53
N ASN A 69 5.69 64.15 8.71
CA ASN A 69 4.77 64.10 9.87
C ASN A 69 3.88 62.85 9.81
N ILE A 70 3.32 62.53 8.64
CA ILE A 70 2.55 61.28 8.42
C ILE A 70 3.40 60.05 8.71
N VAL A 71 4.66 60.04 8.24
CA VAL A 71 5.60 58.97 8.53
C VAL A 71 5.80 58.83 10.05
N ASN A 72 6.10 59.91 10.74
CA ASN A 72 6.31 59.90 12.19
C ASN A 72 5.08 59.41 12.97
N GLN A 73 3.89 59.84 12.56
CA GLN A 73 2.66 59.38 13.18
C GLN A 73 2.49 57.86 13.01
N LYS A 74 2.63 57.33 11.80
CA LYS A 74 2.57 55.87 11.55
C LYS A 74 3.58 55.06 12.37
N LEU A 75 4.81 55.57 12.50
CA LEU A 75 5.84 54.90 13.31
C LEU A 75 5.57 54.95 14.79
N ASN A 76 5.00 56.04 15.28
CA ASN A 76 4.57 56.17 16.69
C ASN A 76 3.41 55.24 17.01
N ASP A 77 2.38 55.21 16.15
CA ASP A 77 1.25 54.29 16.29
C ASP A 77 1.70 52.82 16.34
N MET A 78 2.67 52.48 15.48
CA MET A 78 3.28 51.14 15.48
C MET A 78 4.08 50.86 16.76
N ARG A 79 4.86 51.83 17.24
CA ARG A 79 5.63 51.70 18.48
C ARG A 79 4.72 51.45 19.68
N GLU A 80 3.68 52.28 19.82
CA GLU A 80 2.70 52.18 20.90
C GLU A 80 1.95 50.82 20.82
N SER A 81 1.45 50.47 19.66
CA SER A 81 0.75 49.19 19.46
C SER A 81 1.60 47.99 19.84
N PHE A 82 2.89 47.97 19.43
CA PHE A 82 3.79 46.89 19.83
C PHE A 82 4.14 46.91 21.31
N SER A 83 4.33 48.08 21.90
CA SER A 83 4.60 48.18 23.34
C SER A 83 3.43 47.62 24.15
N ASN A 84 2.22 48.03 23.85
CA ASN A 84 1.01 47.55 24.51
C ASN A 84 0.81 46.02 24.34
N TYR A 85 1.06 45.50 23.14
CA TYR A 85 0.99 44.06 22.85
C TYR A 85 2.03 43.28 23.64
N LEU A 86 3.27 43.75 23.69
CA LEU A 86 4.37 43.09 24.42
C LEU A 86 4.14 43.14 25.92
N GLU A 87 3.65 44.26 26.46
CA GLU A 87 3.27 44.37 27.86
C GLU A 87 2.14 43.42 28.24
N TYR A 88 1.12 43.28 27.39
CA TYR A 88 0.03 42.34 27.60
C TYR A 88 0.54 40.87 27.62
N ILE A 89 1.33 40.48 26.64
CA ILE A 89 1.86 39.09 26.57
C ILE A 89 2.84 38.81 27.72
N CYS A 90 3.73 39.73 28.03
CA CYS A 90 4.64 39.59 29.17
C CYS A 90 3.89 39.49 30.52
N GLY A 91 2.75 40.18 30.65
CA GLY A 91 1.87 40.09 31.81
C GLY A 91 1.17 38.72 31.96
N LEU A 92 0.97 38.00 30.86
CA LEU A 92 0.38 36.65 30.87
C LEU A 92 1.37 35.53 31.20
N ASN A 93 2.64 35.85 31.54
CA ASN A 93 3.73 34.85 31.70
C ASN A 93 3.95 33.94 30.47
N ASP A 94 3.48 34.33 29.30
CA ASP A 94 3.73 33.62 28.04
C ASP A 94 5.15 33.93 27.59
N THR A 95 6.06 32.97 27.82
CA THR A 95 7.49 33.13 27.53
C THR A 95 7.83 32.88 26.07
N ASP A 96 6.90 32.40 25.27
CA ASP A 96 7.13 31.97 23.89
C ASP A 96 6.70 33.04 22.87
N ILE A 97 7.22 34.28 23.04
CA ILE A 97 7.05 35.29 21.99
C ILE A 97 7.87 34.92 20.77
N THR A 98 7.19 34.45 19.74
CA THR A 98 7.81 34.01 18.50
C THR A 98 7.80 35.10 17.44
N TYR A 99 8.68 34.96 16.41
CA TYR A 99 8.60 35.83 15.22
C TYR A 99 7.21 35.82 14.60
N TYR A 100 6.53 34.68 14.65
CA TYR A 100 5.20 34.54 14.07
C TYR A 100 4.14 35.28 14.85
N SER A 101 4.11 35.20 16.18
CA SER A 101 3.15 35.95 17.01
C SER A 101 3.28 37.46 16.80
N LEU A 102 4.49 37.99 16.72
CA LEU A 102 4.77 39.38 16.39
C LEU A 102 4.31 39.77 14.97
N LYS A 103 4.54 38.87 14.00
CA LYS A 103 4.11 39.08 12.61
C LYS A 103 2.60 39.09 12.49
N THR A 104 1.92 38.15 13.16
CA THR A 104 0.46 38.07 13.22
C THR A 104 -0.14 39.35 13.78
N PHE A 105 0.43 39.86 14.88
CA PHE A 105 0.02 41.13 15.48
C PHE A 105 0.23 42.30 14.52
N MET A 106 1.42 42.42 13.94
CA MET A 106 1.78 43.54 13.05
C MET A 106 0.89 43.64 11.82
N TYR A 107 0.59 42.50 11.19
CA TYR A 107 -0.17 42.45 9.95
C TYR A 107 -1.66 42.13 10.16
N LYS A 108 -2.14 42.11 11.41
CA LYS A 108 -3.52 41.73 11.75
C LYS A 108 -3.96 40.42 11.13
N MET A 109 -3.02 39.47 11.10
CA MET A 109 -3.31 38.15 10.55
C MET A 109 -4.24 37.37 11.48
N PRO A 110 -5.12 36.50 10.93
CA PRO A 110 -5.94 35.63 11.75
C PRO A 110 -5.09 34.73 12.63
N ASN A 111 -5.43 34.63 13.92
CA ASN A 111 -4.76 33.69 14.82
C ASN A 111 -5.21 32.27 14.49
N ILE A 112 -4.25 31.43 14.18
CA ILE A 112 -4.49 30.00 13.85
C ILE A 112 -3.31 29.17 14.34
N THR A 113 -3.60 28.03 14.94
CA THR A 113 -2.56 27.06 15.32
C THR A 113 -2.07 26.26 14.11
N PRO A 114 -0.84 25.71 14.14
CA PRO A 114 -0.35 24.83 13.08
C PRO A 114 -1.27 23.62 12.82
N LYS A 115 -1.86 23.08 13.88
CA LYS A 115 -2.80 21.97 13.82
C LYS A 115 -4.06 22.34 13.03
N GLU A 116 -4.72 23.43 13.43
CA GLU A 116 -5.92 23.90 12.74
C GLU A 116 -5.65 24.25 11.28
N LEU A 117 -4.50 24.86 10.98
CA LEU A 117 -4.14 25.24 9.63
C LEU A 117 -3.94 24.01 8.74
N ILE A 118 -3.18 23.00 9.21
CA ILE A 118 -2.92 21.81 8.42
C ILE A 118 -4.19 20.94 8.24
N GLU A 119 -5.07 20.89 9.25
CA GLU A 119 -6.36 20.21 9.14
C GLU A 119 -7.28 20.91 8.11
N LYS A 120 -7.35 22.24 8.12
CA LYS A 120 -8.09 23.01 7.11
C LYS A 120 -7.55 22.78 5.71
N ALA A 121 -6.23 22.83 5.53
CA ALA A 121 -5.59 22.60 4.24
C ALA A 121 -5.82 21.16 3.74
N TYR A 122 -5.80 20.19 4.64
CA TYR A 122 -6.08 18.80 4.33
C TYR A 122 -7.53 18.59 3.89
N ASN A 123 -8.50 19.11 4.63
CA ASN A 123 -9.90 19.00 4.28
C ASN A 123 -10.19 19.70 2.93
N TYR A 124 -9.68 20.92 2.74
CA TYR A 124 -9.78 21.63 1.47
C TYR A 124 -9.29 20.81 0.28
N SER A 125 -8.16 20.09 0.44
CA SER A 125 -7.55 19.33 -0.64
C SER A 125 -8.19 17.96 -0.88
N TYR A 126 -8.67 17.28 0.17
CA TYR A 126 -9.00 15.85 0.11
C TYR A 126 -10.44 15.50 0.50
N GLU A 127 -11.24 16.42 1.05
CA GLU A 127 -12.63 16.13 1.40
C GLU A 127 -13.42 15.66 0.16
N GLY A 128 -14.20 14.59 0.34
CA GLY A 128 -14.95 13.95 -0.74
C GLY A 128 -14.15 13.07 -1.71
N LYS A 129 -12.81 12.97 -1.55
CA LYS A 129 -11.97 12.12 -2.39
C LYS A 129 -11.74 10.73 -1.78
N ASN A 130 -11.65 9.70 -2.62
CA ASN A 130 -11.38 8.32 -2.20
C ASN A 130 -10.08 8.16 -1.38
N THR A 131 -9.12 9.07 -1.57
CA THR A 131 -7.84 9.08 -0.86
C THR A 131 -7.91 9.72 0.53
N TYR A 132 -9.03 10.34 0.90
CA TYR A 132 -9.19 11.03 2.18
C TYR A 132 -8.78 10.15 3.36
N ASN A 133 -9.40 9.00 3.53
CA ASN A 133 -9.11 8.11 4.66
C ASN A 133 -7.67 7.57 4.65
N SER A 134 -7.11 7.28 3.49
CA SER A 134 -5.74 6.75 3.37
C SER A 134 -4.67 7.79 3.75
N TYR A 135 -4.93 9.07 3.48
CA TYR A 135 -4.01 10.15 3.84
C TYR A 135 -4.22 10.69 5.24
N LYS A 136 -5.39 10.48 5.83
CA LYS A 136 -5.72 10.94 7.19
C LYS A 136 -4.78 10.36 8.25
N SER A 137 -4.35 9.11 8.09
CA SER A 137 -3.36 8.50 8.99
C SER A 137 -2.01 9.25 8.99
N ARG A 138 -1.60 9.76 7.82
CA ARG A 138 -0.36 10.55 7.67
C ARG A 138 -0.51 11.94 8.27
N LEU A 139 -1.67 12.57 8.09
CA LEU A 139 -2.00 13.83 8.76
C LEU A 139 -1.97 13.66 10.28
N ASN A 140 -2.62 12.62 10.80
CA ASN A 140 -2.67 12.35 12.24
C ASN A 140 -1.27 12.13 12.84
N ALA A 141 -0.34 11.54 12.09
CA ALA A 141 1.04 11.41 12.53
C ALA A 141 1.75 12.77 12.63
N PHE A 142 1.47 13.71 11.72
CA PHE A 142 1.99 15.07 11.81
C PHE A 142 1.37 15.84 12.99
N ILE A 143 0.07 15.72 13.18
CA ILE A 143 -0.63 16.33 14.34
C ILE A 143 -0.04 15.79 15.66
N LYS A 144 0.15 14.48 15.76
CA LYS A 144 0.81 13.87 16.92
C LYS A 144 2.22 14.41 17.15
N TYR A 145 2.98 14.66 16.08
CA TYR A 145 4.29 15.31 16.19
C TYR A 145 4.16 16.72 16.75
N LEU A 146 3.21 17.54 16.25
CA LEU A 146 2.97 18.90 16.76
C LEU A 146 2.63 18.87 18.25
N ASP A 147 1.71 17.98 18.65
CA ASP A 147 1.27 17.85 20.05
C ASP A 147 2.42 17.36 20.96
N THR A 148 3.19 16.34 20.51
CA THR A 148 4.29 15.76 21.29
C THR A 148 5.44 16.75 21.50
N GLN A 149 5.78 17.53 20.47
CA GLN A 149 6.84 18.51 20.50
C GLN A 149 6.36 19.90 20.96
N LYS A 150 5.07 20.04 21.32
CA LYS A 150 4.42 21.28 21.76
C LYS A 150 4.66 22.46 20.78
N ILE A 151 4.53 22.20 19.48
CA ILE A 151 4.81 23.17 18.43
C ILE A 151 3.57 24.02 18.18
N ASN A 152 3.64 25.31 18.52
CA ASN A 152 2.55 26.29 18.33
C ASN A 152 2.88 27.37 17.29
N SER A 153 4.10 27.36 16.72
CA SER A 153 4.52 28.34 15.71
C SER A 153 4.28 27.82 14.29
N LEU A 154 3.72 28.65 13.41
CA LEU A 154 3.60 28.35 11.98
C LEU A 154 4.96 28.26 11.25
N ASP A 155 6.06 28.54 11.92
CA ASP A 155 7.41 28.29 11.41
C ASP A 155 7.67 26.80 11.10
N VAL A 156 6.86 25.90 11.66
CA VAL A 156 6.88 24.46 11.33
C VAL A 156 6.61 24.20 9.83
N PHE A 157 5.94 25.10 9.15
CA PHE A 157 5.68 25.01 7.71
C PHE A 157 6.83 25.54 6.83
N LYS A 158 7.95 25.95 7.43
CA LYS A 158 9.20 26.25 6.73
C LYS A 158 10.01 24.99 6.45
N GLN A 159 11.03 25.11 5.62
CA GLN A 159 11.95 24.01 5.30
C GLN A 159 12.57 23.38 6.55
N SER A 160 12.94 24.18 7.54
CA SER A 160 13.49 23.72 8.82
C SER A 160 12.51 22.83 9.59
N GLY A 161 11.22 23.18 9.60
CA GLY A 161 10.18 22.42 10.26
C GLY A 161 9.91 21.08 9.56
N LEU A 162 9.87 21.06 8.23
CA LEU A 162 9.75 19.81 7.47
C LEU A 162 10.94 18.87 7.71
N ASN A 163 12.16 19.42 7.77
CA ASN A 163 13.36 18.65 8.10
C ASN A 163 13.34 18.11 9.53
N ALA A 164 12.84 18.89 10.49
CA ALA A 164 12.69 18.47 11.89
C ALA A 164 11.65 17.33 12.01
N TYR A 165 10.52 17.44 11.30
CA TYR A 165 9.53 16.36 11.25
C TYR A 165 10.09 15.08 10.64
N LYS A 166 10.82 15.18 9.53
CA LYS A 166 11.53 14.05 8.92
C LYS A 166 12.45 13.36 9.92
N LYS A 167 13.29 14.13 10.61
CA LYS A 167 14.22 13.61 11.63
C LYS A 167 13.45 12.91 12.75
N TYR A 168 12.40 13.53 13.28
CA TYR A 168 11.55 12.94 14.32
C TYR A 168 10.98 11.57 13.89
N LEU A 169 10.47 11.43 12.66
CA LEU A 169 9.95 10.16 12.17
C LEU A 169 11.03 9.07 12.11
N LEU A 170 12.22 9.41 11.63
CA LEU A 170 13.34 8.47 11.56
C LEU A 170 13.83 8.06 12.96
N ASP A 171 13.99 9.03 13.87
CA ASP A 171 14.43 8.81 15.25
C ASP A 171 13.42 7.95 16.05
N THR A 172 12.12 8.04 15.71
CA THR A 172 11.07 7.18 16.31
C THR A 172 10.93 5.81 15.64
N GLY A 173 11.83 5.43 14.74
CA GLY A 173 11.86 4.12 14.10
C GLY A 173 10.89 3.97 12.92
N THR A 174 10.35 5.08 12.39
CA THR A 174 9.51 5.03 11.20
C THR A 174 10.36 4.67 9.97
N SER A 175 9.91 3.71 9.15
CA SER A 175 10.65 3.31 7.95
C SER A 175 10.84 4.47 6.97
N LYS A 176 11.95 4.47 6.21
CA LYS A 176 12.27 5.49 5.19
C LYS A 176 11.13 5.69 4.19
N GLY A 177 10.53 4.59 3.69
CA GLY A 177 9.41 4.68 2.75
C GLY A 177 8.15 5.29 3.35
N THR A 178 7.84 4.98 4.61
CA THR A 178 6.73 5.60 5.34
C THR A 178 7.03 7.07 5.63
N THR A 179 8.25 7.40 6.07
CA THR A 179 8.72 8.78 6.27
C THR A 179 8.59 9.59 4.98
N ASN A 180 9.00 9.01 3.83
CA ASN A 180 8.83 9.65 2.53
C ASN A 180 7.37 10.01 2.25
N GLN A 181 6.45 9.07 2.49
CA GLN A 181 5.02 9.29 2.25
C GLN A 181 4.43 10.37 3.16
N HIS A 182 4.83 10.40 4.44
CA HIS A 182 4.37 11.39 5.41
C HIS A 182 4.88 12.79 5.04
N CYS A 183 6.18 12.94 4.84
CA CYS A 183 6.77 14.23 4.51
C CYS A 183 6.29 14.77 3.14
N GLN A 184 6.06 13.89 2.15
CA GLN A 184 5.50 14.29 0.86
C GLN A 184 4.08 14.85 0.98
N LEU A 185 3.22 14.28 1.84
CA LEU A 185 1.89 14.82 2.07
C LEU A 185 1.98 16.23 2.65
N ILE A 186 2.80 16.42 3.70
CA ILE A 186 2.95 17.74 4.35
C ILE A 186 3.55 18.76 3.38
N ALA A 187 4.61 18.40 2.63
CA ALA A 187 5.20 19.28 1.62
C ALA A 187 4.18 19.67 0.53
N ARG A 188 3.33 18.72 0.09
CA ARG A 188 2.26 19.00 -0.87
C ARG A 188 1.22 19.94 -0.30
N LEU A 189 0.75 19.74 0.93
CA LEU A 189 -0.21 20.64 1.56
C LEU A 189 0.36 22.05 1.73
N ILE A 190 1.65 22.18 2.02
CA ILE A 190 2.31 23.49 2.08
C ILE A 190 2.37 24.13 0.70
N ASN A 191 2.91 23.40 -0.30
CA ASN A 191 3.23 23.97 -1.61
C ASN A 191 2.01 24.18 -2.51
N ASP A 192 1.03 23.28 -2.44
CA ASP A 192 -0.09 23.28 -3.38
C ASP A 192 -1.37 23.92 -2.76
N VAL A 193 -1.38 24.12 -1.44
CA VAL A 193 -2.57 24.67 -0.74
C VAL A 193 -2.21 25.89 0.10
N ILE A 194 -1.35 25.75 1.11
CA ILE A 194 -1.16 26.81 2.11
C ILE A 194 -0.54 28.07 1.51
N ILE A 195 0.38 27.95 0.54
CA ILE A 195 1.06 29.10 -0.05
C ILE A 195 0.45 29.58 -1.38
N VAL A 196 -0.57 28.87 -1.91
CA VAL A 196 -1.13 29.16 -3.24
C VAL A 196 -2.62 29.52 -3.15
N GLU A 197 -3.41 28.79 -2.36
CA GLU A 197 -4.86 28.94 -2.34
C GLU A 197 -5.29 30.16 -1.52
N GLU A 198 -6.20 30.96 -2.09
CA GLU A 198 -6.62 32.26 -1.55
C GLU A 198 -7.04 32.19 -0.08
N PRO A 199 -7.85 31.21 0.40
CA PRO A 199 -8.26 31.14 1.80
C PRO A 199 -7.10 31.00 2.79
N PHE A 200 -5.91 30.59 2.33
CA PHE A 200 -4.75 30.32 3.17
C PHE A 200 -3.69 31.42 3.12
N LEU A 201 -3.69 32.28 2.08
CA LEU A 201 -2.70 33.36 1.93
C LEU A 201 -2.71 34.34 3.09
N GLN A 202 -3.86 34.53 3.74
CA GLN A 202 -4.03 35.39 4.93
C GLN A 202 -3.13 35.00 6.10
N TYR A 203 -2.64 33.74 6.17
CA TYR A 203 -1.76 33.28 7.26
C TYR A 203 -0.27 33.60 7.02
N GLY A 204 0.06 34.22 5.89
CA GLY A 204 1.38 34.79 5.61
C GLY A 204 2.52 33.80 5.47
N ILE A 205 2.22 32.52 5.17
CA ILE A 205 3.21 31.52 4.82
C ILE A 205 3.44 31.64 3.31
N THR A 206 4.67 31.99 2.90
CA THR A 206 4.98 32.31 1.50
C THR A 206 6.10 31.46 0.91
N ASN A 207 6.85 30.73 1.74
CA ASN A 207 8.01 29.97 1.29
C ASN A 207 7.62 28.53 0.98
N SER A 208 7.88 28.11 -0.25
CA SER A 208 7.78 26.70 -0.62
C SER A 208 8.81 25.85 0.12
N VAL A 209 8.50 24.57 0.29
CA VAL A 209 9.39 23.59 0.90
C VAL A 209 9.76 22.51 -0.13
N ARG A 210 11.01 22.05 -0.09
CA ARG A 210 11.48 20.96 -0.93
C ARG A 210 11.72 19.71 -0.10
N TYR A 211 10.99 18.65 -0.40
CA TYR A 211 11.24 17.36 0.21
C TYR A 211 12.14 16.50 -0.70
N VAL A 212 13.31 16.13 -0.19
CA VAL A 212 14.19 15.15 -0.82
C VAL A 212 13.93 13.78 -0.20
N LYS A 213 13.53 12.84 -1.03
CA LYS A 213 13.24 11.47 -0.59
C LYS A 213 14.49 10.79 -0.03
N GLU A 214 14.32 10.10 1.08
CA GLU A 214 15.30 9.12 1.54
C GLU A 214 15.37 7.97 0.54
N LYS A 215 16.59 7.55 0.22
CA LYS A 215 16.79 6.40 -0.64
C LYS A 215 16.32 5.14 0.11
N ASP A 216 15.17 4.64 -0.30
CA ASP A 216 14.59 3.42 0.24
C ASP A 216 15.16 2.23 -0.54
N VAL A 217 16.29 1.74 -0.09
CA VAL A 217 16.88 0.51 -0.66
C VAL A 217 16.17 -0.66 0.00
N ARG A 218 15.08 -1.13 -0.61
CA ARG A 218 14.40 -2.35 -0.18
C ARG A 218 14.61 -3.45 -1.20
N PRO A 219 15.65 -4.25 -1.07
CA PRO A 219 15.67 -5.51 -1.77
C PRO A 219 14.64 -6.43 -1.11
N ASN A 220 13.64 -6.83 -1.83
CA ASN A 220 12.71 -7.90 -1.49
C ASN A 220 11.91 -7.73 -0.18
N LYS A 221 10.63 -7.34 -0.30
CA LYS A 221 9.73 -7.03 0.83
C LYS A 221 9.08 -8.26 1.47
N GLY A 222 9.73 -9.43 1.47
CA GLY A 222 9.12 -10.66 1.97
C GLY A 222 7.97 -11.17 1.10
N ARG A 223 7.86 -10.69 -0.13
CA ARG A 223 6.93 -11.22 -1.11
C ARG A 223 7.59 -12.37 -1.84
N PHE A 224 6.90 -13.48 -1.90
CA PHE A 224 7.37 -14.67 -2.59
C PHE A 224 6.23 -15.26 -3.40
N PRO A 225 6.50 -15.68 -4.63
CA PRO A 225 5.53 -16.40 -5.42
C PRO A 225 5.38 -17.83 -4.89
N LEU A 226 4.18 -18.38 -5.00
CA LEU A 226 3.97 -19.81 -4.87
C LEU A 226 4.43 -20.51 -6.14
N THR A 227 4.94 -21.72 -6.01
CA THR A 227 5.20 -22.58 -7.16
C THR A 227 3.88 -23.11 -7.72
N VAL A 228 3.91 -23.63 -8.95
CA VAL A 228 2.75 -24.30 -9.55
C VAL A 228 2.28 -25.47 -8.66
N ASP A 229 3.22 -26.25 -8.13
CA ASP A 229 2.92 -27.37 -7.24
C ASP A 229 2.28 -26.92 -5.94
N GLU A 230 2.76 -25.82 -5.34
CA GLU A 230 2.14 -25.23 -4.13
C GLU A 230 0.71 -24.75 -4.40
N VAL A 231 0.44 -24.15 -5.57
CA VAL A 231 -0.92 -23.76 -5.96
C VAL A 231 -1.81 -24.98 -6.13
N ASN A 232 -1.32 -26.04 -6.77
CA ASN A 232 -2.05 -27.30 -6.95
C ASN A 232 -2.33 -27.98 -5.59
N LEU A 233 -1.40 -27.96 -4.65
CA LEU A 233 -1.64 -28.45 -3.28
C LEU A 233 -2.77 -27.68 -2.59
N ILE A 234 -2.81 -26.35 -2.74
CA ILE A 234 -3.88 -25.51 -2.20
C ILE A 234 -5.22 -25.88 -2.85
N GLU A 235 -5.26 -25.98 -4.16
CA GLU A 235 -6.47 -26.28 -4.94
C GLU A 235 -7.08 -27.64 -4.54
N ASN A 236 -6.22 -28.65 -4.39
CA ASN A 236 -6.62 -30.01 -4.06
C ASN A 236 -6.86 -30.26 -2.55
N LEU A 237 -6.68 -29.24 -1.69
CA LEU A 237 -6.97 -29.39 -0.26
C LEU A 237 -8.43 -29.74 -0.05
N VAL A 238 -8.71 -30.91 0.51
CA VAL A 238 -10.07 -31.31 0.89
C VAL A 238 -10.44 -30.62 2.20
N ILE A 239 -11.55 -29.89 2.18
CA ILE A 239 -12.10 -29.20 3.35
C ILE A 239 -13.55 -29.67 3.52
N ASP A 240 -13.88 -30.24 4.68
CA ASP A 240 -15.27 -30.58 5.00
C ASP A 240 -16.08 -29.31 5.27
N ASP A 241 -17.21 -29.14 4.59
CA ASP A 241 -18.09 -27.97 4.72
C ASP A 241 -18.61 -27.78 6.15
N ASN A 242 -18.77 -28.88 6.91
CA ASN A 242 -19.27 -28.89 8.30
C ASN A 242 -18.15 -28.71 9.33
N GLU A 243 -16.89 -28.84 8.96
CA GLU A 243 -15.78 -28.63 9.86
C GLU A 243 -15.78 -27.18 10.37
N ARG A 244 -15.42 -27.01 11.64
CA ARG A 244 -15.28 -25.70 12.24
C ARG A 244 -13.82 -25.34 12.42
N PHE A 245 -13.41 -24.20 11.90
CA PHE A 245 -12.04 -23.70 12.04
C PHE A 245 -12.00 -22.32 12.70
N SER A 246 -10.90 -22.06 13.40
CA SER A 246 -10.57 -20.73 13.90
C SER A 246 -9.30 -20.21 13.23
N LEU A 247 -9.11 -18.88 13.26
CA LEU A 247 -7.94 -18.23 12.67
C LEU A 247 -6.90 -17.83 13.73
N VAL A 248 -7.07 -18.28 14.97
CA VAL A 248 -6.22 -17.90 16.13
C VAL A 248 -4.76 -18.29 15.89
N ASP A 249 -4.51 -19.45 15.31
CA ASP A 249 -3.18 -20.02 15.10
C ASP A 249 -2.38 -19.36 13.98
N VAL A 250 -3.01 -18.51 13.17
CA VAL A 250 -2.39 -17.73 12.09
C VAL A 250 -2.59 -16.22 12.25
N ALA A 251 -3.30 -15.80 13.29
CA ALA A 251 -3.58 -14.40 13.57
C ALA A 251 -2.36 -13.67 14.17
N PRO A 252 -2.18 -12.39 13.88
CA PRO A 252 -1.11 -11.60 14.47
C PRO A 252 -1.29 -11.49 15.98
N LYS A 253 -0.20 -11.70 16.70
CA LYS A 253 -0.14 -11.53 18.16
C LYS A 253 0.22 -10.07 18.49
N SER A 254 -0.39 -9.54 19.55
CA SER A 254 0.02 -8.25 20.12
C SER A 254 1.43 -8.35 20.72
N LYS A 255 2.01 -7.21 21.10
CA LYS A 255 3.30 -7.18 21.80
C LYS A 255 3.31 -8.03 23.07
N ASN A 256 2.15 -8.24 23.69
CA ASN A 256 1.98 -9.08 24.90
C ASN A 256 1.63 -10.55 24.57
N GLY A 257 1.79 -10.99 23.32
CA GLY A 257 1.50 -12.37 22.90
C GLY A 257 0.01 -12.70 22.75
N THR A 258 -0.90 -11.74 22.99
CA THR A 258 -2.36 -11.99 22.94
C THR A 258 -2.89 -11.85 21.51
N VAL A 259 -3.84 -12.71 21.14
CA VAL A 259 -4.57 -12.65 19.87
C VAL A 259 -5.89 -11.90 20.07
N ASN A 260 -6.26 -11.03 19.14
CA ASN A 260 -7.52 -10.29 19.19
C ASN A 260 -8.72 -11.26 19.19
N ASN A 261 -9.67 -11.03 20.11
CA ASN A 261 -10.85 -11.89 20.30
C ASN A 261 -11.68 -12.10 19.03
N LYS A 262 -11.70 -11.16 18.09
CA LYS A 262 -12.40 -11.30 16.81
C LYS A 262 -11.94 -12.52 15.97
N TYR A 263 -10.72 -13.01 16.17
CA TYR A 263 -10.19 -14.18 15.46
C TYR A 263 -10.47 -15.51 16.16
N ARG A 264 -11.02 -15.47 17.38
CA ARG A 264 -11.38 -16.67 18.15
C ARG A 264 -12.69 -17.31 17.71
N SER A 265 -13.55 -16.58 17.00
CA SER A 265 -14.81 -17.11 16.50
C SER A 265 -14.57 -18.21 15.47
N TYR A 266 -15.30 -19.33 15.65
CA TYR A 266 -15.30 -20.44 14.70
C TYR A 266 -16.11 -20.09 13.45
N ARG A 267 -15.64 -20.56 12.29
CA ARG A 267 -16.26 -20.42 10.99
C ARG A 267 -16.41 -21.78 10.33
N SER A 268 -17.35 -21.93 9.38
CA SER A 268 -17.57 -23.18 8.67
C SER A 268 -16.44 -23.47 7.66
N GLY A 269 -16.15 -24.74 7.44
CA GLY A 269 -15.23 -25.18 6.39
C GLY A 269 -15.69 -24.73 5.01
N LYS A 270 -16.99 -24.62 4.76
CA LYS A 270 -17.55 -24.05 3.53
C LYS A 270 -17.00 -22.64 3.22
N MET A 271 -16.92 -21.76 4.24
CA MET A 271 -16.31 -20.43 4.04
C MET A 271 -14.80 -20.52 3.76
N LEU A 272 -14.08 -21.41 4.45
CA LEU A 272 -12.64 -21.59 4.20
C LEU A 272 -12.39 -22.09 2.77
N LYS A 273 -13.20 -23.02 2.30
CA LYS A 273 -13.17 -23.55 0.93
C LYS A 273 -13.41 -22.45 -0.11
N GLN A 274 -14.37 -21.56 0.14
CA GLN A 274 -14.62 -20.42 -0.74
C GLN A 274 -13.42 -19.46 -0.78
N TYR A 275 -12.80 -19.13 0.36
CA TYR A 275 -11.56 -18.33 0.38
C TYR A 275 -10.40 -19.02 -0.35
N ARG A 276 -10.28 -20.36 -0.22
CA ARG A 276 -9.29 -21.15 -0.96
C ARG A 276 -9.49 -20.99 -2.47
N ASP A 277 -10.71 -21.22 -2.95
CA ASP A 277 -11.02 -21.19 -4.37
C ASP A 277 -10.84 -19.78 -4.96
N ILE A 278 -11.21 -18.74 -4.22
CA ILE A 278 -10.96 -17.34 -4.60
C ILE A 278 -9.46 -17.05 -4.69
N PHE A 279 -8.66 -17.59 -3.76
CA PHE A 279 -7.21 -17.39 -3.79
C PHE A 279 -6.54 -18.15 -4.94
N VAL A 280 -6.96 -19.37 -5.21
CA VAL A 280 -6.49 -20.14 -6.38
C VAL A 280 -6.85 -19.42 -7.68
N LEU A 281 -8.08 -18.92 -7.81
CA LEU A 281 -8.47 -18.07 -8.95
C LEU A 281 -7.55 -16.86 -9.07
N GLN A 282 -7.21 -16.20 -7.96
CA GLN A 282 -6.28 -15.07 -7.98
C GLN A 282 -4.87 -15.47 -8.43
N CYS A 283 -4.39 -16.65 -8.03
CA CYS A 283 -3.12 -17.21 -8.49
C CYS A 283 -3.12 -17.57 -9.98
N ARG A 284 -4.30 -17.87 -10.56
CA ARG A 284 -4.46 -18.24 -11.98
C ARG A 284 -4.77 -17.08 -12.90
N CYS A 285 -5.35 -15.98 -12.40
CA CYS A 285 -5.70 -14.82 -13.23
C CYS A 285 -4.90 -13.54 -12.90
N GLY A 286 -4.16 -13.51 -11.81
CA GLY A 286 -3.28 -12.40 -11.44
C GLY A 286 -3.98 -11.08 -11.08
N GLN A 287 -5.29 -11.08 -10.82
CA GLN A 287 -6.04 -9.87 -10.56
C GLN A 287 -5.73 -9.26 -9.18
N ARG A 288 -5.81 -7.93 -9.07
CA ARG A 288 -5.84 -7.29 -7.74
C ARG A 288 -7.13 -7.69 -7.03
N VAL A 289 -7.12 -7.74 -5.73
CA VAL A 289 -8.32 -8.12 -4.94
C VAL A 289 -9.53 -7.23 -5.26
N GLY A 290 -9.33 -5.95 -5.56
CA GLY A 290 -10.41 -5.05 -5.98
C GLY A 290 -10.98 -5.38 -7.36
N ASP A 291 -10.13 -5.76 -8.32
CA ASP A 291 -10.53 -6.17 -9.66
C ASP A 291 -11.20 -7.55 -9.60
N LEU A 292 -10.63 -8.47 -8.80
CA LEU A 292 -11.22 -9.78 -8.55
C LEU A 292 -12.62 -9.67 -7.93
N ARG A 293 -12.84 -8.74 -6.99
CA ARG A 293 -14.16 -8.49 -6.42
C ARG A 293 -15.17 -8.06 -7.50
N GLN A 294 -14.79 -7.17 -8.43
CA GLN A 294 -15.65 -6.80 -9.55
C GLN A 294 -16.00 -8.02 -10.41
N PHE A 295 -15.03 -8.88 -10.68
CA PHE A 295 -15.29 -10.12 -11.41
C PHE A 295 -16.27 -11.03 -10.66
N LEU A 296 -16.07 -11.27 -9.36
CA LEU A 296 -16.92 -12.13 -8.55
C LEU A 296 -18.35 -11.60 -8.35
N THR A 297 -18.56 -10.28 -8.52
CA THR A 297 -19.87 -9.63 -8.46
C THR A 297 -20.50 -9.39 -9.83
N GLY A 298 -19.92 -9.94 -10.90
CA GLY A 298 -20.47 -9.82 -12.27
C GLY A 298 -20.23 -8.47 -12.93
N GLN A 299 -19.35 -7.62 -12.38
CA GLN A 299 -19.04 -6.29 -12.92
C GLN A 299 -17.92 -6.37 -13.96
N TYR A 300 -18.20 -6.96 -15.12
CA TYR A 300 -17.25 -7.13 -16.22
C TYR A 300 -17.95 -7.07 -17.57
N GLU A 301 -17.18 -6.82 -18.63
CA GLU A 301 -17.60 -6.92 -20.02
C GLU A 301 -17.06 -8.23 -20.61
N ILE A 302 -17.86 -8.93 -21.43
CA ILE A 302 -17.41 -10.13 -22.14
C ILE A 302 -16.87 -9.71 -23.51
N MET A 303 -15.61 -10.02 -23.76
CA MET A 303 -14.91 -9.78 -25.03
C MET A 303 -14.66 -11.11 -25.73
N LYS A 304 -14.94 -11.21 -27.03
CA LYS A 304 -14.69 -12.42 -27.83
C LYS A 304 -13.90 -12.05 -29.08
N GLU A 305 -12.86 -12.83 -29.33
CA GLU A 305 -12.03 -12.72 -30.53
C GLU A 305 -11.52 -14.12 -30.91
N ASP A 306 -11.68 -14.56 -32.14
CA ASP A 306 -11.22 -15.84 -32.67
C ASP A 306 -11.52 -17.06 -31.78
N ASN A 307 -12.78 -17.19 -31.32
CA ASN A 307 -13.23 -18.22 -30.38
C ASN A 307 -12.63 -18.16 -28.97
N ILE A 308 -11.81 -17.16 -28.67
CA ILE A 308 -11.27 -16.94 -27.32
C ILE A 308 -12.17 -15.91 -26.61
N THR A 309 -12.50 -16.17 -25.37
CA THR A 309 -13.34 -15.29 -24.58
C THR A 309 -12.53 -14.74 -23.41
N TYR A 310 -12.64 -13.43 -23.18
CA TYR A 310 -12.06 -12.74 -22.05
C TYR A 310 -13.13 -12.00 -21.26
N PHE A 311 -12.95 -11.92 -19.95
CA PHE A 311 -13.69 -11.02 -19.07
C PHE A 311 -12.86 -9.75 -18.86
N LYS A 312 -13.35 -8.63 -19.36
CA LYS A 312 -12.70 -7.33 -19.22
C LYS A 312 -13.20 -6.63 -17.96
N ILE A 313 -12.29 -6.26 -17.09
CA ILE A 313 -12.56 -5.50 -15.88
C ILE A 313 -11.93 -4.13 -16.04
N SER A 314 -12.72 -3.07 -15.82
CA SER A 314 -12.25 -1.69 -15.93
C SER A 314 -12.23 -1.03 -14.55
N THR A 315 -11.04 -0.69 -14.07
CA THR A 315 -10.87 0.04 -12.81
C THR A 315 -10.40 1.46 -13.05
N GLN A 316 -10.97 2.40 -12.32
CA GLN A 316 -10.50 3.77 -12.34
C GLN A 316 -9.45 3.96 -11.25
N LYS A 317 -8.18 4.05 -11.65
CA LYS A 317 -7.09 4.38 -10.74
C LYS A 317 -6.61 5.79 -11.02
N SER A 318 -6.79 6.68 -10.06
CA SER A 318 -6.58 8.12 -10.25
C SER A 318 -7.57 8.67 -11.31
N GLN A 319 -7.09 9.32 -12.35
CA GLN A 319 -7.93 9.81 -13.45
C GLN A 319 -7.83 8.92 -14.71
N LYS A 320 -7.15 7.77 -14.62
CA LYS A 320 -6.96 6.85 -15.75
C LYS A 320 -7.83 5.62 -15.57
N LYS A 321 -8.59 5.29 -16.61
CA LYS A 321 -9.26 4.00 -16.74
C LYS A 321 -8.19 2.96 -17.10
N ILE A 322 -8.11 1.88 -16.36
CA ILE A 322 -7.17 0.78 -16.57
C ILE A 322 -7.99 -0.47 -16.75
N ASP A 323 -7.79 -1.13 -17.88
CA ASP A 323 -8.44 -2.40 -18.19
C ASP A 323 -7.52 -3.55 -17.81
N SER A 324 -8.08 -4.64 -17.30
CA SER A 324 -7.44 -5.92 -17.10
C SER A 324 -8.32 -7.02 -17.64
N PHE A 325 -7.72 -8.16 -18.00
CA PHE A 325 -8.42 -9.23 -18.68
C PHE A 325 -8.23 -10.55 -17.96
N ILE A 326 -9.30 -11.32 -17.81
CA ILE A 326 -9.28 -12.70 -17.33
C ILE A 326 -9.65 -13.58 -18.52
N LEU A 327 -8.77 -14.53 -18.86
CA LEU A 327 -9.05 -15.53 -19.88
C LEU A 327 -10.14 -16.47 -19.37
N LYS A 328 -11.17 -16.70 -20.18
CA LYS A 328 -12.18 -17.72 -19.93
C LYS A 328 -11.65 -19.09 -20.37
N ASP A 329 -11.00 -19.75 -19.46
CA ASP A 329 -10.55 -21.14 -19.63
C ASP A 329 -11.47 -22.12 -18.88
N SER A 330 -11.18 -23.41 -18.97
CA SER A 330 -11.96 -24.46 -18.32
C SER A 330 -12.01 -24.31 -16.79
N TYR A 331 -10.94 -23.79 -16.16
CA TYR A 331 -10.91 -23.55 -14.73
C TYR A 331 -11.87 -22.42 -14.35
N VAL A 332 -11.81 -21.29 -15.06
CA VAL A 332 -12.68 -20.14 -14.81
C VAL A 332 -14.15 -20.51 -15.04
N ASP A 333 -14.45 -21.31 -16.07
CA ASP A 333 -15.82 -21.81 -16.31
C ASP A 333 -16.32 -22.69 -15.17
N SER A 334 -15.51 -23.65 -14.73
CA SER A 334 -15.84 -24.52 -13.60
C SER A 334 -16.03 -23.74 -12.31
N PHE A 335 -15.21 -22.69 -12.09
CA PHE A 335 -15.35 -21.80 -10.94
C PHE A 335 -16.67 -21.03 -10.98
N LEU A 336 -17.01 -20.42 -12.12
CA LEU A 336 -18.25 -19.68 -12.27
C LEU A 336 -19.49 -20.57 -12.10
N GLU A 337 -19.47 -21.77 -12.66
CA GLU A 337 -20.57 -22.74 -12.47
C GLU A 337 -20.70 -23.18 -11.02
N LYS A 338 -19.59 -23.45 -10.34
CA LYS A 338 -19.56 -23.80 -8.91
C LYS A 338 -20.18 -22.74 -8.02
N TYR A 339 -19.97 -21.48 -8.33
CA TYR A 339 -20.40 -20.35 -7.51
C TYR A 339 -21.55 -19.53 -8.13
N LYS A 340 -22.27 -20.09 -9.09
CA LYS A 340 -23.43 -19.43 -9.72
C LYS A 340 -24.54 -19.07 -8.73
N ALA A 341 -24.67 -19.80 -7.63
CA ALA A 341 -25.63 -19.52 -6.55
C ALA A 341 -25.15 -18.44 -5.55
N GLY A 342 -23.94 -17.92 -5.76
CA GLY A 342 -23.32 -16.91 -4.89
C GLY A 342 -22.34 -17.47 -3.86
N PHE A 343 -21.90 -16.61 -2.98
CA PHE A 343 -20.88 -16.90 -1.94
C PHE A 343 -21.47 -16.72 -0.54
N ASP A 344 -21.04 -17.53 0.41
CA ASP A 344 -21.31 -17.32 1.84
C ASP A 344 -20.33 -16.29 2.44
N VAL A 345 -19.17 -16.11 1.82
CA VAL A 345 -18.21 -15.05 2.19
C VAL A 345 -18.64 -13.71 1.61
N ASP A 346 -18.44 -12.64 2.39
CA ASP A 346 -18.78 -11.29 1.98
C ASP A 346 -17.76 -10.79 0.94
N ILE A 347 -18.12 -10.87 -0.35
CA ILE A 347 -17.27 -10.47 -1.47
C ILE A 347 -16.95 -8.99 -1.43
N ASP A 348 -17.88 -8.13 -0.97
CA ASP A 348 -17.65 -6.69 -0.88
C ASP A 348 -16.58 -6.32 0.14
N LYS A 349 -16.34 -7.17 1.12
CA LYS A 349 -15.28 -7.00 2.12
C LYS A 349 -13.93 -7.60 1.75
N LEU A 350 -13.81 -8.35 0.66
CA LEU A 350 -12.52 -8.93 0.25
C LEU A 350 -11.38 -7.91 0.09
N GLY A 351 -11.68 -6.66 -0.25
CA GLY A 351 -10.68 -5.60 -0.40
C GLY A 351 -10.57 -4.66 0.80
N SER A 352 -11.62 -4.54 1.62
CA SER A 352 -11.72 -3.58 2.74
C SER A 352 -11.29 -4.19 4.07
N ASP A 353 -11.58 -5.46 4.31
CA ASP A 353 -11.09 -6.22 5.46
C ASP A 353 -10.13 -7.34 5.03
N ASN A 354 -8.99 -6.92 4.49
CA ASN A 354 -7.93 -7.85 4.07
C ASN A 354 -7.48 -8.80 5.19
N SER A 355 -7.77 -8.49 6.44
CA SER A 355 -7.30 -9.29 7.57
C SER A 355 -7.89 -10.70 7.56
N TYR A 356 -9.20 -10.85 7.35
CA TYR A 356 -9.83 -12.17 7.34
C TYR A 356 -9.43 -13.00 6.12
N TYR A 357 -9.45 -12.42 4.94
CA TYR A 357 -9.04 -13.11 3.71
C TYR A 357 -7.57 -13.56 3.80
N ASN A 358 -6.67 -12.66 4.21
CA ASN A 358 -5.26 -13.01 4.38
C ASN A 358 -5.04 -14.09 5.45
N LEU A 359 -5.80 -14.08 6.55
CA LEU A 359 -5.68 -15.12 7.57
C LEU A 359 -6.24 -16.46 7.09
N ALA A 360 -7.30 -16.46 6.30
CA ALA A 360 -7.80 -17.67 5.65
C ALA A 360 -6.76 -18.28 4.70
N ILE A 361 -6.09 -17.44 3.87
CA ILE A 361 -4.97 -17.87 3.01
C ILE A 361 -3.85 -18.49 3.85
N ARG A 362 -3.43 -17.84 4.95
CA ARG A 362 -2.41 -18.38 5.86
C ARG A 362 -2.82 -19.71 6.46
N LYS A 363 -4.08 -19.84 6.88
CA LYS A 363 -4.62 -21.10 7.42
C LYS A 363 -4.59 -22.21 6.38
N ILE A 364 -4.98 -21.93 5.15
CA ILE A 364 -4.95 -22.86 4.03
C ILE A 364 -3.51 -23.29 3.75
N CYS A 365 -2.58 -22.36 3.60
CA CYS A 365 -1.16 -22.65 3.36
C CYS A 365 -0.53 -23.46 4.49
N LYS A 366 -0.94 -23.21 5.75
CA LYS A 366 -0.52 -24.01 6.90
C LYS A 366 -1.07 -25.45 6.84
N LEU A 367 -2.32 -25.63 6.43
CA LEU A 367 -2.94 -26.96 6.29
C LEU A 367 -2.24 -27.80 5.22
N VAL A 368 -1.83 -27.21 4.11
CA VAL A 368 -1.07 -27.91 3.04
C VAL A 368 0.45 -27.89 3.27
N LYS A 369 0.91 -27.44 4.45
CA LYS A 369 2.33 -27.46 4.86
C LYS A 369 3.26 -26.66 3.93
N ILE A 370 2.84 -25.47 3.49
CA ILE A 370 3.76 -24.52 2.83
C ILE A 370 4.58 -23.84 3.92
N ASP A 371 5.58 -24.53 4.43
CA ASP A 371 6.35 -24.17 5.63
C ASP A 371 7.81 -23.80 5.33
N ARG A 372 8.18 -23.59 4.07
CA ARG A 372 9.51 -23.15 3.68
C ARG A 372 9.87 -21.81 4.31
N ILE A 373 11.14 -21.62 4.65
CA ILE A 373 11.67 -20.39 5.23
C ILE A 373 11.86 -19.34 4.13
N ILE A 374 11.34 -18.15 4.38
CA ILE A 374 11.50 -16.99 3.51
C ILE A 374 12.42 -15.98 4.19
N ASN A 375 13.56 -15.74 3.54
CA ASN A 375 14.52 -14.74 3.97
C ASN A 375 14.18 -13.41 3.30
N TYR A 376 13.96 -12.37 4.07
CA TYR A 376 13.63 -11.04 3.54
C TYR A 376 14.09 -9.92 4.48
N ARG A 377 14.04 -8.68 4.01
CA ARG A 377 14.25 -7.50 4.86
C ARG A 377 12.92 -6.80 5.13
N ASN A 378 12.65 -6.55 6.41
CA ASN A 378 11.43 -5.86 6.81
C ASN A 378 11.48 -4.34 6.48
N SER A 379 10.43 -3.61 6.84
CA SER A 379 10.33 -2.16 6.58
C SER A 379 11.38 -1.30 7.32
N GLN A 380 12.10 -1.87 8.27
CA GLN A 380 13.18 -1.23 9.03
C GLN A 380 14.57 -1.65 8.54
N ASP A 381 14.63 -2.37 7.40
CA ASP A 381 15.87 -2.91 6.81
C ASP A 381 16.57 -3.98 7.69
N ILE A 382 15.78 -4.66 8.54
CA ILE A 382 16.26 -5.76 9.39
C ILE A 382 16.03 -7.07 8.65
N GLU A 383 17.02 -7.95 8.64
CA GLU A 383 16.87 -9.31 8.10
C GLU A 383 15.90 -10.12 8.96
N CYS A 384 14.96 -10.76 8.29
CA CYS A 384 13.91 -11.59 8.89
C CYS A 384 13.86 -12.94 8.16
N ASN A 385 13.57 -13.98 8.93
CA ASN A 385 13.41 -15.34 8.47
C ASN A 385 12.08 -15.85 9.02
N ASP A 386 11.04 -15.83 8.17
CA ASP A 386 9.70 -16.25 8.57
C ASP A 386 9.23 -17.45 7.75
N ILE A 387 8.30 -18.20 8.30
CA ILE A 387 7.68 -19.32 7.61
C ILE A 387 6.70 -18.76 6.56
N ALA A 388 6.71 -19.32 5.35
CA ALA A 388 5.91 -18.84 4.21
C ALA A 388 4.44 -18.61 4.57
N TYR A 389 3.76 -19.58 5.23
CA TYR A 389 2.36 -19.44 5.58
C TYR A 389 2.08 -18.33 6.63
N GLU A 390 3.07 -17.85 7.36
CA GLU A 390 2.87 -16.78 8.37
C GLU A 390 2.83 -15.38 7.74
N ILE A 391 3.48 -15.21 6.60
CA ILE A 391 3.64 -13.90 5.96
C ILE A 391 2.87 -13.75 4.66
N ILE A 392 2.38 -14.84 4.05
CA ILE A 392 1.62 -14.82 2.81
C ILE A 392 0.36 -13.94 2.90
N THR A 393 0.05 -13.26 1.81
CA THR A 393 -1.11 -12.38 1.66
C THR A 393 -1.81 -12.61 0.33
N ASN A 394 -3.00 -12.05 0.15
CA ASN A 394 -3.71 -12.10 -1.14
C ASN A 394 -2.88 -11.51 -2.29
N HIS A 395 -2.01 -10.53 -2.02
CA HIS A 395 -1.19 -9.92 -3.06
C HIS A 395 -0.15 -10.88 -3.63
N ASP A 396 0.26 -11.89 -2.85
CA ASP A 396 1.19 -12.91 -3.31
C ASP A 396 0.55 -13.84 -4.35
N GLY A 397 -0.78 -13.99 -4.37
CA GLY A 397 -1.49 -14.68 -5.46
C GLY A 397 -1.25 -14.01 -6.82
N ARG A 398 -1.29 -12.67 -6.88
CA ARG A 398 -0.94 -11.94 -8.09
C ARG A 398 0.55 -12.06 -8.46
N HIS A 399 1.44 -12.02 -7.48
CA HIS A 399 2.86 -12.28 -7.71
C HIS A 399 3.11 -13.68 -8.23
N THR A 400 2.40 -14.68 -7.71
CA THR A 400 2.41 -16.07 -8.16
C THR A 400 2.06 -16.17 -9.64
N PHE A 401 0.94 -15.58 -10.06
CA PHE A 401 0.55 -15.55 -11.47
C PHE A 401 1.64 -14.96 -12.36
N ILE A 402 2.11 -13.75 -12.03
CA ILE A 402 3.09 -13.03 -12.83
C ILE A 402 4.38 -13.84 -12.93
N THR A 403 4.89 -14.36 -11.82
CA THR A 403 6.14 -15.15 -11.80
C THR A 403 6.00 -16.42 -12.59
N ASN A 404 4.92 -17.19 -12.41
CA ASN A 404 4.71 -18.44 -13.14
C ASN A 404 4.57 -18.19 -14.64
N LYS A 405 3.86 -17.11 -15.05
CA LYS A 405 3.75 -16.73 -16.47
C LYS A 405 5.08 -16.28 -17.08
N ILE A 406 5.91 -15.59 -16.32
CA ILE A 406 7.30 -15.27 -16.75
C ILE A 406 8.11 -16.55 -16.91
N LEU A 407 7.97 -17.51 -16.00
CA LEU A 407 8.66 -18.82 -16.08
C LEU A 407 8.16 -19.68 -17.23
N GLU A 408 6.93 -19.46 -17.70
CA GLU A 408 6.35 -20.05 -18.91
C GLU A 408 6.78 -19.31 -20.20
N GLY A 409 7.63 -18.26 -20.11
CA GLY A 409 8.13 -17.50 -21.27
C GLY A 409 7.18 -16.38 -21.75
N VAL A 410 6.15 -16.03 -20.98
CA VAL A 410 5.24 -14.93 -21.37
C VAL A 410 5.94 -13.57 -21.20
N ASN A 411 5.93 -12.77 -22.27
CA ASN A 411 6.55 -11.45 -22.28
C ASN A 411 5.92 -10.53 -21.20
N PRO A 412 6.73 -9.83 -20.38
CA PRO A 412 6.26 -8.88 -19.36
C PRO A 412 5.28 -7.82 -19.88
N ASP A 413 5.49 -7.28 -21.09
CA ASP A 413 4.60 -6.29 -21.69
C ASP A 413 3.17 -6.83 -21.88
N LYS A 414 3.04 -8.11 -22.31
CA LYS A 414 1.75 -8.77 -22.47
C LYS A 414 1.06 -9.03 -21.14
N LEU A 415 1.84 -9.31 -20.08
CA LEU A 415 1.30 -9.48 -18.73
C LEU A 415 0.68 -8.20 -18.16
N CYS A 416 1.11 -7.02 -18.63
CA CYS A 416 0.50 -5.75 -18.25
C CYS A 416 -0.99 -5.72 -18.61
N TYR A 417 -1.37 -6.21 -19.78
CA TYR A 417 -2.78 -6.26 -20.20
C TYR A 417 -3.62 -7.21 -19.34
N LEU A 418 -3.09 -8.40 -19.05
CA LEU A 418 -3.80 -9.36 -18.20
C LEU A 418 -3.98 -8.83 -16.78
N THR A 419 -2.99 -8.16 -16.25
CA THR A 419 -2.93 -7.77 -14.85
C THR A 419 -3.32 -6.31 -14.58
N GLY A 420 -3.55 -5.49 -15.61
CA GLY A 420 -3.86 -4.07 -15.47
C GLY A 420 -2.71 -3.27 -14.83
N HIS A 421 -1.47 -3.51 -15.24
CA HIS A 421 -0.35 -2.62 -14.96
C HIS A 421 -0.30 -1.50 -16.01
N THR A 422 0.06 -0.29 -15.59
CA THR A 422 0.22 0.86 -16.50
C THR A 422 1.48 0.79 -17.34
N ASP A 423 2.48 0.07 -16.84
CA ASP A 423 3.77 -0.18 -17.49
C ASP A 423 4.36 -1.49 -16.94
N ASP A 424 5.37 -2.00 -17.61
CA ASP A 424 6.02 -3.27 -17.29
C ASP A 424 7.12 -3.18 -16.20
N THR A 425 7.44 -1.97 -15.72
CA THR A 425 8.53 -1.73 -14.76
C THR A 425 8.39 -2.62 -13.52
N MET A 426 7.18 -2.69 -12.95
CA MET A 426 6.90 -3.52 -11.77
C MET A 426 7.01 -5.03 -12.07
N ILE A 427 6.68 -5.44 -13.30
CA ILE A 427 6.77 -6.84 -13.74
C ILE A 427 8.24 -7.20 -13.98
N ARG A 428 9.02 -6.30 -14.60
CA ARG A 428 10.46 -6.48 -14.81
C ARG A 428 11.24 -6.50 -13.49
N GLU A 429 10.82 -5.75 -12.46
CA GLU A 429 11.40 -5.86 -11.13
C GLU A 429 11.26 -7.30 -10.58
N ILE A 430 10.11 -7.94 -10.76
CA ILE A 430 9.93 -9.36 -10.38
C ILE A 430 10.92 -10.24 -11.11
N TYR A 431 11.12 -10.00 -12.42
CA TYR A 431 12.09 -10.76 -13.23
C TYR A 431 13.53 -10.65 -12.70
N THR A 432 13.94 -9.48 -12.18
CA THR A 432 15.29 -9.31 -11.61
C THR A 432 15.53 -10.14 -10.35
N HIS A 433 14.47 -10.48 -9.63
CA HIS A 433 14.52 -11.29 -8.40
C HIS A 433 14.49 -12.81 -8.63
N LEU A 434 14.33 -13.26 -9.88
CA LEU A 434 14.39 -14.68 -10.20
C LEU A 434 15.77 -15.25 -9.86
N THR A 435 15.78 -16.46 -9.30
CA THR A 435 17.03 -17.17 -9.00
C THR A 435 17.83 -17.44 -10.29
N ALA A 436 19.13 -17.65 -10.16
CA ALA A 436 19.98 -18.02 -11.30
C ALA A 436 19.45 -19.27 -12.01
N GLN A 437 18.94 -20.26 -11.26
CA GLN A 437 18.34 -21.47 -11.80
C GLN A 437 17.09 -21.16 -12.65
N ASN A 438 16.21 -20.26 -12.18
CA ASN A 438 15.03 -19.85 -12.94
C ASN A 438 15.43 -19.10 -14.23
N LYS A 439 16.47 -18.26 -14.19
CA LYS A 439 16.98 -17.57 -15.37
C LYS A 439 17.56 -18.55 -16.40
N ILE A 440 18.32 -19.55 -15.93
CA ILE A 440 18.85 -20.62 -16.80
C ILE A 440 17.70 -21.41 -17.41
N LYS A 441 16.64 -21.70 -16.66
CA LYS A 441 15.46 -22.40 -17.19
C LYS A 441 14.82 -21.63 -18.34
N ILE A 442 14.58 -20.35 -18.17
CA ILE A 442 14.02 -19.47 -19.22
C ILE A 442 14.94 -19.43 -20.44
N LEU A 443 16.25 -19.29 -20.24
CA LEU A 443 17.22 -19.30 -21.33
C LEU A 443 17.21 -20.63 -22.10
N ASN A 444 17.13 -21.76 -21.40
CA ASN A 444 17.06 -23.07 -22.03
C ASN A 444 15.76 -23.23 -22.83
N GLU A 445 14.64 -22.72 -22.37
CA GLU A 445 13.36 -22.72 -23.07
C GLU A 445 13.42 -21.83 -24.33
N GLU A 446 13.95 -20.60 -24.21
CA GLU A 446 14.13 -19.68 -25.34
C GLU A 446 15.11 -20.20 -26.40
N LEU A 447 16.16 -20.89 -25.97
CA LEU A 447 17.17 -21.49 -26.86
C LEU A 447 16.76 -22.88 -27.42
N GLY A 448 15.54 -23.35 -27.07
CA GLY A 448 15.05 -24.67 -27.57
C GLY A 448 15.77 -25.87 -26.99
N LEU A 449 16.50 -25.72 -25.88
CA LEU A 449 17.33 -26.78 -25.28
C LEU A 449 16.55 -27.70 -24.31
N THR A 450 15.21 -27.56 -24.20
CA THR A 450 14.38 -28.28 -23.21
C THR A 450 13.26 -29.09 -23.84
N THR A 451 13.56 -30.02 -24.73
CA THR A 451 12.51 -30.88 -25.31
C THR A 451 12.19 -32.14 -24.50
N GLU A 452 13.10 -32.64 -23.67
CA GLU A 452 12.88 -33.94 -22.99
C GLU A 452 12.25 -33.84 -21.57
N LYS A 453 12.25 -32.66 -20.93
CA LYS A 453 11.76 -32.53 -19.56
C LYS A 453 10.27 -32.13 -19.43
N LYS A 454 9.65 -31.54 -20.45
CA LYS A 454 8.23 -31.16 -20.42
C LYS A 454 7.32 -32.39 -20.40
N GLU A 455 7.59 -33.35 -21.27
CA GLU A 455 6.78 -34.60 -21.34
C GLU A 455 6.90 -35.45 -20.05
N LYS A 456 8.09 -35.50 -19.43
CA LYS A 456 8.27 -36.26 -18.18
C LYS A 456 7.55 -35.62 -16.99
N LYS A 457 7.55 -34.29 -16.88
CA LYS A 457 6.92 -33.59 -15.77
C LYS A 457 5.41 -33.51 -15.89
N GLU A 458 4.85 -33.29 -17.07
CA GLU A 458 3.41 -33.37 -17.33
C GLU A 458 2.89 -34.80 -17.03
N ASN A 459 3.60 -35.83 -17.44
CA ASN A 459 3.23 -37.20 -17.13
C ASN A 459 3.32 -37.53 -15.62
N GLU A 460 4.26 -36.97 -14.87
CA GLU A 460 4.34 -37.15 -13.40
C GLU A 460 3.17 -36.48 -12.68
N ILE A 461 2.79 -35.25 -13.07
CA ILE A 461 1.68 -34.50 -12.49
C ILE A 461 0.35 -35.23 -12.77
N ASP A 462 0.16 -35.73 -13.99
CA ASP A 462 -1.04 -36.45 -14.38
C ASP A 462 -1.17 -37.78 -13.62
N ILE A 463 -0.07 -38.48 -13.36
CA ILE A 463 -0.06 -39.71 -12.58
C ILE A 463 -0.36 -39.47 -11.12
N ILE A 464 0.18 -38.40 -10.50
CA ILE A 464 -0.11 -38.04 -9.13
C ILE A 464 -1.59 -37.60 -8.99
N PHE A 465 -2.12 -36.88 -9.97
CA PHE A 465 -3.54 -36.51 -10.00
C PHE A 465 -4.44 -37.75 -10.07
N ALA A 466 -4.13 -38.70 -10.98
CA ALA A 466 -4.85 -39.94 -11.12
C ALA A 466 -4.80 -40.81 -9.84
N TYR A 467 -3.65 -40.85 -9.15
CA TYR A 467 -3.49 -41.52 -7.86
C TYR A 467 -4.38 -40.95 -6.77
N ASN A 468 -4.40 -39.63 -6.65
CA ASN A 468 -5.25 -38.98 -5.64
C ASN A 468 -6.76 -39.20 -5.89
N LYS A 469 -7.16 -39.18 -7.16
CA LYS A 469 -8.53 -39.52 -7.58
C LYS A 469 -8.92 -40.96 -7.25
N LEU A 470 -8.03 -41.88 -7.49
CA LEU A 470 -8.24 -43.32 -7.16
C LEU A 470 -8.32 -43.54 -5.65
N LYS A 471 -7.52 -42.84 -4.86
CA LYS A 471 -7.61 -42.86 -3.37
C LYS A 471 -8.93 -42.30 -2.84
N GLU A 472 -9.48 -41.28 -3.48
CA GLU A 472 -10.80 -40.74 -3.14
C GLU A 472 -11.90 -41.80 -3.44
N LEU A 473 -11.83 -42.46 -4.56
CA LEU A 473 -12.76 -43.53 -4.93
C LEU A 473 -12.67 -44.75 -3.98
N GLU A 474 -11.48 -45.09 -3.51
CA GLU A 474 -11.27 -46.16 -2.54
C GLU A 474 -11.90 -45.80 -1.16
N LYS A 475 -11.82 -44.56 -0.72
CA LYS A 475 -12.50 -44.08 0.48
C LYS A 475 -14.03 -44.12 0.36
N LEU A 476 -14.56 -43.84 -0.84
CA LEU A 476 -16.02 -43.93 -1.10
C LEU A 476 -16.49 -45.37 -1.16
N ARG A 477 -15.69 -46.30 -1.67
CA ARG A 477 -15.98 -47.77 -1.68
C ARG A 477 -16.16 -48.34 -0.27
N ASN A 478 -15.40 -47.84 0.72
CA ASN A 478 -15.50 -48.28 2.12
C ASN A 478 -16.76 -47.75 2.83
N LYS A 479 -17.57 -46.92 2.18
CA LYS A 479 -18.84 -46.33 2.71
C LYS A 479 -20.10 -46.91 2.04
N ASP A 480 -20.07 -48.11 1.47
CA ASP A 480 -21.20 -48.79 0.80
C ASP A 480 -21.88 -48.02 -0.37
N ILE A 481 -21.23 -47.06 -0.96
CA ILE A 481 -21.77 -46.34 -2.12
C ILE A 481 -21.22 -46.95 -3.42
N MET A 482 -22.04 -47.79 -4.05
CA MET A 482 -21.77 -48.45 -5.35
C MET A 482 -22.18 -47.57 -6.53
N ILE A 483 -21.65 -46.37 -6.65
CA ILE A 483 -21.77 -45.59 -7.89
C ILE A 483 -20.36 -45.10 -8.26
N LEU A 484 -19.67 -45.86 -9.10
CA LEU A 484 -18.45 -45.44 -9.79
C LEU A 484 -18.89 -44.49 -10.91
N ASP A 485 -18.48 -43.25 -10.86
CA ASP A 485 -18.66 -42.30 -11.94
C ASP A 485 -17.81 -42.74 -13.17
N LEU A 486 -18.46 -43.37 -14.14
CA LEU A 486 -17.83 -43.90 -15.34
C LEU A 486 -16.98 -42.85 -16.12
N PRO A 487 -17.41 -41.56 -16.26
CA PRO A 487 -16.61 -40.51 -16.84
C PRO A 487 -15.28 -40.28 -16.15
N ALA A 488 -15.28 -40.19 -14.82
CA ALA A 488 -14.05 -39.99 -14.03
C ALA A 488 -13.06 -41.14 -14.14
N LEU A 489 -13.58 -42.37 -14.26
CA LEU A 489 -12.77 -43.57 -14.52
C LEU A 489 -12.15 -43.58 -15.93
N LYS A 490 -12.89 -43.11 -16.95
CA LYS A 490 -12.37 -42.99 -18.32
C LYS A 490 -11.19 -42.02 -18.36
N ASP A 491 -11.29 -40.91 -17.67
CA ASP A 491 -10.21 -39.91 -17.57
C ASP A 491 -8.98 -40.49 -16.88
N ILE A 492 -9.15 -41.17 -15.74
CA ILE A 492 -8.06 -41.83 -15.01
C ILE A 492 -7.36 -42.88 -15.88
N VAL A 493 -8.11 -43.73 -16.60
CA VAL A 493 -7.56 -44.77 -17.45
C VAL A 493 -6.90 -44.17 -18.70
N SER A 494 -7.40 -43.04 -19.23
CA SER A 494 -6.74 -42.36 -20.35
C SER A 494 -5.37 -41.77 -19.96
N ILE A 495 -5.21 -41.37 -18.70
CA ILE A 495 -3.95 -40.85 -18.15
C ILE A 495 -2.97 -41.99 -17.86
N ILE A 496 -3.45 -43.15 -17.36
CA ILE A 496 -2.64 -44.34 -17.02
C ILE A 496 -2.63 -45.32 -18.20
N LYS A 497 -2.28 -44.87 -19.39
CA LYS A 497 -2.17 -45.75 -20.59
C LYS A 497 -1.04 -46.80 -20.51
N ASP A 498 -0.05 -46.56 -19.68
CA ASP A 498 1.14 -47.37 -19.54
C ASP A 498 1.42 -47.70 -18.07
N THR A 499 1.25 -48.99 -17.73
CA THR A 499 1.47 -49.50 -16.37
C THR A 499 2.92 -49.35 -15.89
N THR A 500 3.89 -49.14 -16.79
CA THR A 500 5.29 -48.89 -16.42
C THR A 500 5.47 -47.52 -15.79
N LYS A 501 4.56 -46.55 -16.03
CA LYS A 501 4.57 -45.24 -15.40
C LYS A 501 4.12 -45.24 -13.94
N LEU A 502 3.58 -46.37 -13.46
CA LEU A 502 3.17 -46.55 -12.07
C LEU A 502 4.36 -46.70 -11.10
N ASP A 503 5.58 -46.83 -11.60
CA ASP A 503 6.77 -46.90 -10.73
C ASP A 503 6.99 -45.61 -9.92
N ILE A 504 6.49 -44.45 -10.39
CA ILE A 504 6.50 -43.19 -9.63
C ILE A 504 5.58 -43.26 -8.41
N ILE A 505 4.45 -43.98 -8.51
CA ILE A 505 3.50 -44.18 -7.41
C ILE A 505 4.04 -45.24 -6.44
N LYS A 506 4.85 -46.15 -6.91
CA LYS A 506 5.46 -47.20 -6.10
C LYS A 506 6.33 -46.65 -4.98
N ASP A 507 7.04 -45.54 -5.25
CA ASP A 507 7.83 -44.83 -4.26
C ASP A 507 6.98 -44.12 -3.18
N ILE A 508 5.67 -43.92 -3.46
CA ILE A 508 4.72 -43.25 -2.57
C ILE A 508 3.87 -44.29 -1.82
N ASP A 509 3.39 -45.34 -2.49
CA ASP A 509 2.50 -46.36 -1.92
C ASP A 509 2.58 -47.70 -2.70
N GLU A 510 3.36 -48.62 -2.19
CA GLU A 510 3.64 -49.91 -2.83
C GLU A 510 2.41 -50.84 -2.93
N GLN A 511 1.54 -50.82 -1.90
CA GLN A 511 0.33 -51.64 -1.85
C GLN A 511 -0.73 -51.14 -2.84
N PHE A 512 -0.86 -49.83 -2.97
CA PHE A 512 -1.81 -49.22 -3.89
C PHE A 512 -1.39 -49.44 -5.35
N THR A 513 -0.10 -49.32 -5.66
CA THR A 513 0.47 -49.58 -6.99
C THR A 513 0.24 -51.01 -7.46
N SER A 514 0.34 -51.98 -6.56
CA SER A 514 0.03 -53.37 -6.86
C SER A 514 -1.43 -53.60 -7.24
N LYS A 515 -2.37 -52.99 -6.48
CA LYS A 515 -3.81 -53.08 -6.78
C LYS A 515 -4.19 -52.37 -8.09
N VAL A 516 -3.58 -51.23 -8.40
CA VAL A 516 -3.83 -50.50 -9.65
C VAL A 516 -3.32 -51.29 -10.84
N LYS A 517 -2.16 -51.97 -10.74
CA LYS A 517 -1.66 -52.88 -11.79
C LYS A 517 -2.58 -54.04 -12.07
N GLU A 518 -3.29 -54.55 -11.05
CA GLU A 518 -4.31 -55.58 -11.21
C GLU A 518 -5.57 -55.09 -11.92
N ILE A 519 -6.02 -53.91 -11.60
CA ILE A 519 -7.33 -53.35 -12.02
C ILE A 519 -7.23 -52.59 -13.36
N ALA A 520 -6.11 -51.95 -13.64
CA ALA A 520 -5.93 -51.10 -14.84
C ALA A 520 -6.18 -51.84 -16.18
N PRO A 521 -5.77 -53.11 -16.40
CA PRO A 521 -6.08 -53.84 -17.63
C PRO A 521 -7.58 -54.11 -17.80
N ILE A 522 -8.29 -54.35 -16.69
CA ILE A 522 -9.72 -54.64 -16.69
C ILE A 522 -10.51 -53.36 -16.98
N LEU A 523 -10.13 -52.24 -16.36
CA LEU A 523 -10.75 -50.93 -16.59
C LEU A 523 -10.50 -50.45 -18.03
N TRP A 524 -9.32 -50.68 -18.58
CA TRP A 524 -9.01 -50.36 -19.97
C TRP A 524 -9.91 -51.12 -20.95
N TYR A 525 -10.07 -52.44 -20.74
CA TYR A 525 -10.90 -53.29 -21.61
C TYR A 525 -12.37 -52.86 -21.57
N THR A 526 -12.90 -52.50 -20.42
CA THR A 526 -14.29 -52.05 -20.25
C THR A 526 -14.57 -50.65 -20.77
N THR A 527 -13.62 -49.72 -20.70
CA THR A 527 -13.78 -48.38 -21.26
C THR A 527 -13.68 -48.34 -22.77
N VAL A 528 -12.91 -49.23 -23.39
CA VAL A 528 -12.79 -49.35 -24.85
C VAL A 528 -14.00 -50.04 -25.47
N HIS A 529 -14.67 -50.94 -24.75
CA HIS A 529 -15.77 -51.77 -25.29
C HIS A 529 -17.17 -51.34 -24.79
N GLU A 530 -17.33 -50.19 -24.12
CA GLU A 530 -18.61 -49.60 -23.66
C GLU A 530 -19.54 -50.54 -22.84
N ASN A 531 -19.00 -51.60 -22.22
CA ASN A 531 -19.78 -52.53 -21.41
C ASN A 531 -19.77 -52.09 -19.94
N PRO A 532 -20.93 -51.90 -19.29
CA PRO A 532 -21.00 -51.61 -17.85
C PRO A 532 -20.60 -52.85 -17.06
N LEU A 533 -19.47 -52.80 -16.33
CA LEU A 533 -19.13 -53.80 -15.33
C LEU A 533 -19.96 -53.64 -14.06
N THR A 534 -20.83 -54.55 -13.79
CA THR A 534 -21.37 -54.81 -12.46
C THR A 534 -20.31 -55.55 -11.64
N PHE A 535 -19.67 -54.85 -10.71
CA PHE A 535 -18.78 -55.51 -9.75
C PHE A 535 -19.61 -56.30 -8.76
N GLN A 536 -19.74 -57.62 -8.96
CA GLN A 536 -20.14 -58.49 -7.88
C GLN A 536 -18.99 -58.62 -6.87
N LYS A 537 -19.33 -58.45 -5.58
CA LYS A 537 -18.43 -58.73 -4.47
C LYS A 537 -17.80 -60.11 -4.66
N VAL A 538 -16.50 -60.18 -4.94
CA VAL A 538 -15.75 -61.41 -4.69
C VAL A 538 -15.43 -61.39 -3.20
N THR A 539 -16.24 -62.03 -2.42
CA THR A 539 -15.90 -62.44 -1.07
C THR A 539 -14.99 -63.66 -1.19
N ASN A 540 -13.75 -63.46 -0.78
CA ASN A 540 -12.93 -64.48 -0.13
C ASN A 540 -12.01 -63.79 0.85
#